data_50b0a61580f8e22f3b858fb4f9d0b4c3
#
_entry.id   50b0a61580f8e22f3b858fb4f9d0b4c3
#
_cell.length_a   1.000
_cell.length_b   1.000
_cell.length_c   1.000
_cell.angle_alpha   90.00
_cell.angle_beta   90.00
_cell.angle_gamma   90.00
#
_symmetry.space_group_name_H-M   'P 1'
#
loop_
_entity.id
_entity.type
_entity.pdbx_description
1 polymer ?
#
loop_
_entity_poly.entity_id
_entity_poly.type
_entity_poly.pdbx_seq_one_letter_code
_entity_poly.pdbx_strand_id
1 'polypeptide(L)'
;VFMLTGVDEDGVQVHEFGSSEGYLDEKMYFGHPGCADENDIIIRCHAVIERLSGMTRPGPFAAHKCQDYIVQAIRDELKNYDGEVVREEICEDVRRVGNPRVVLVKEIMGQGAMHDNVICPTEPCGILGGQKNVDCGNVPIILTPNQVRDGSIHALTCIGPATKEMTRHYSREPLVEGLAADEELDLVGVICIGSPQVNDEKLWVSERLGSLLEAMDLDGCIITTEGFGNNHIDFIQHIGQAGKRDIPVVGVSFCAYQGQLVVGNEYATAMVEENMDKGGFENDIAGCSCVTTEVAVRAIQMLKNRMAGVEILPAEKKWNNWTV
;
A
#
# COMPACT_ATOMS: atom_id res chain seq x y z
N VAL A 1 -15.43 -11.37 4.10
CA VAL A 1 -14.21 -10.65 4.48
C VAL A 1 -13.49 -11.42 5.57
N PHE A 2 -12.20 -11.65 5.41
CA PHE A 2 -11.36 -12.28 6.41
C PHE A 2 -10.47 -11.21 7.05
N MET A 3 -10.38 -11.23 8.38
CA MET A 3 -9.58 -10.29 9.16
C MET A 3 -8.62 -11.07 10.07
N LEU A 4 -7.35 -10.72 10.02
CA LEU A 4 -6.32 -11.25 10.92
C LEU A 4 -6.07 -10.28 12.07
N THR A 5 -6.07 -10.80 13.28
CA THR A 5 -5.62 -10.11 14.49
C THR A 5 -4.70 -11.03 15.26
N GLY A 6 -3.86 -10.51 16.13
CA GLY A 6 -2.93 -11.38 16.85
C GLY A 6 -2.33 -10.79 18.11
N VAL A 7 -1.91 -11.69 18.99
CA VAL A 7 -1.10 -11.42 20.17
C VAL A 7 -0.03 -12.51 20.31
N ASP A 8 0.97 -12.28 21.11
CA ASP A 8 1.87 -13.34 21.54
C ASP A 8 1.30 -14.13 22.75
N GLU A 9 2.00 -15.14 23.21
CA GLU A 9 1.60 -15.98 24.34
C GLU A 9 1.41 -15.20 25.65
N ASP A 10 1.99 -14.01 25.78
CA ASP A 10 1.82 -13.13 26.93
C ASP A 10 0.67 -12.10 26.73
N GLY A 11 -0.04 -12.18 25.61
CA GLY A 11 -1.09 -11.23 25.26
C GLY A 11 -0.58 -9.89 24.72
N VAL A 12 0.72 -9.81 24.40
CA VAL A 12 1.29 -8.62 23.79
C VAL A 12 0.90 -8.58 22.31
N GLN A 13 0.45 -7.42 21.84
CA GLN A 13 0.02 -7.23 20.46
C GLN A 13 1.12 -7.55 19.46
N VAL A 14 0.72 -8.19 18.35
CA VAL A 14 1.63 -8.55 17.26
C VAL A 14 1.72 -7.37 16.29
N HIS A 15 2.17 -6.26 16.75
CA HIS A 15 2.49 -5.09 15.96
C HIS A 15 2.88 -3.93 16.84
N GLU A 16 3.14 -2.83 16.24
CA GLU A 16 3.57 -1.61 16.87
C GLU A 16 2.47 -0.54 16.96
N PHE A 17 2.91 0.67 17.29
CA PHE A 17 2.09 1.87 17.44
C PHE A 17 0.98 2.03 16.41
N GLY A 18 -0.17 2.47 16.88
CA GLY A 18 -1.30 2.84 16.06
C GLY A 18 -2.26 1.69 15.79
N SER A 19 -2.06 0.55 16.43
CA SER A 19 -3.13 -0.43 16.46
C SER A 19 -4.25 0.06 17.35
N SER A 20 -5.44 -0.04 16.86
CA SER A 20 -6.61 0.32 17.62
C SER A 20 -6.98 -0.81 18.56
N GLU A 21 -7.13 -0.48 19.83
CA GLU A 21 -7.86 -1.29 20.78
C GLU A 21 -9.32 -0.86 20.78
N GLY A 22 -10.22 -1.82 20.93
CA GLY A 22 -11.66 -1.54 21.03
C GLY A 22 -12.53 -2.61 20.35
N TYR A 23 -13.76 -2.30 20.22
CA TYR A 23 -14.74 -3.19 19.58
C TYR A 23 -14.74 -2.99 18.07
N LEU A 24 -14.95 -4.05 17.31
CA LEU A 24 -14.94 -4.00 15.85
C LEU A 24 -16.01 -3.07 15.27
N ASP A 25 -17.16 -3.02 15.88
CA ASP A 25 -18.28 -2.15 15.50
C ASP A 25 -18.01 -0.67 15.75
N GLU A 26 -17.03 -0.35 16.60
CA GLU A 26 -16.56 1.02 16.84
C GLU A 26 -15.37 1.40 15.96
N LYS A 27 -14.60 0.41 15.53
CA LYS A 27 -13.31 0.59 14.84
C LYS A 27 -13.36 0.28 13.35
N MET A 28 -14.53 -0.07 12.81
CA MET A 28 -14.73 -0.36 11.40
C MET A 28 -15.73 0.63 10.78
N TYR A 29 -15.32 1.31 9.73
CA TYR A 29 -16.19 2.18 8.96
C TYR A 29 -16.66 1.44 7.71
N PHE A 30 -17.81 0.78 7.82
CA PHE A 30 -18.39 0.03 6.72
C PHE A 30 -18.55 0.88 5.45
N GLY A 31 -18.24 0.25 4.32
CA GLY A 31 -18.34 0.89 3.01
C GLY A 31 -17.19 1.84 2.64
N HIS A 32 -16.26 2.12 3.55
CA HIS A 32 -15.06 2.88 3.23
C HIS A 32 -14.07 2.05 2.39
N PRO A 33 -13.21 2.68 1.59
CA PRO A 33 -12.17 1.97 0.86
C PRO A 33 -11.32 1.11 1.80
N GLY A 34 -11.12 -0.15 1.44
CA GLY A 34 -10.37 -1.11 2.27
C GLY A 34 -11.14 -1.76 3.41
N CYS A 35 -12.30 -1.24 3.79
CA CYS A 35 -13.17 -1.83 4.81
C CYS A 35 -14.21 -2.78 4.23
N ALA A 36 -14.82 -3.57 5.11
CA ALA A 36 -15.98 -4.39 4.79
C ALA A 36 -17.24 -3.54 4.52
N ASP A 37 -18.21 -4.11 3.82
CA ASP A 37 -19.56 -3.57 3.72
C ASP A 37 -20.43 -4.09 4.86
N GLU A 38 -21.52 -3.38 5.20
CA GLU A 38 -22.42 -3.77 6.31
C GLU A 38 -23.00 -5.19 6.19
N ASN A 39 -23.17 -5.66 4.95
CA ASN A 39 -23.75 -6.98 4.68
C ASN A 39 -22.68 -8.06 4.44
N ASP A 40 -21.42 -7.75 4.58
CA ASP A 40 -20.36 -8.75 4.44
C ASP A 40 -20.35 -9.73 5.63
N ILE A 41 -20.07 -10.98 5.33
CA ILE A 41 -19.74 -11.96 6.35
C ILE A 41 -18.29 -11.75 6.77
N ILE A 42 -18.07 -11.39 8.03
CA ILE A 42 -16.74 -11.12 8.56
C ILE A 42 -16.26 -12.31 9.37
N ILE A 43 -15.14 -12.88 9.00
CA ILE A 43 -14.44 -13.94 9.72
C ILE A 43 -13.16 -13.36 10.32
N ARG A 44 -13.10 -13.30 11.64
CA ARG A 44 -11.89 -12.88 12.36
C ARG A 44 -11.06 -14.09 12.76
N CYS A 45 -9.85 -14.17 12.27
CA CYS A 45 -8.83 -15.09 12.78
C CYS A 45 -7.98 -14.36 13.82
N HIS A 46 -7.92 -14.88 15.03
CA HIS A 46 -7.06 -14.36 16.09
C HIS A 46 -5.90 -15.32 16.30
N ALA A 47 -4.71 -14.92 15.87
CA ALA A 47 -3.51 -15.71 15.99
C ALA A 47 -2.82 -15.47 17.34
N VAL A 48 -2.37 -16.53 17.96
CA VAL A 48 -1.45 -16.44 19.12
C VAL A 48 -0.11 -17.00 18.67
N ILE A 49 0.89 -16.13 18.65
CA ILE A 49 2.24 -16.46 18.17
C ILE A 49 3.21 -16.65 19.34
N GLU A 50 4.40 -17.12 19.03
CA GLU A 50 5.44 -17.34 20.03
C GLU A 50 5.77 -16.05 20.81
N ARG A 51 6.01 -16.21 22.09
CA ARG A 51 6.40 -15.13 23.00
C ARG A 51 7.54 -14.29 22.45
N LEU A 52 7.42 -12.97 22.57
CA LEU A 52 8.41 -11.98 22.10
C LEU A 52 8.68 -11.99 20.59
N SER A 53 7.86 -12.66 19.79
CA SER A 53 8.03 -12.67 18.33
C SER A 53 7.15 -11.64 17.60
N GLY A 54 6.30 -10.92 18.31
CA GLY A 54 5.32 -9.99 17.73
C GLY A 54 5.92 -8.85 16.91
N MET A 55 7.14 -8.44 17.24
CA MET A 55 7.86 -7.34 16.58
C MET A 55 9.01 -7.83 15.69
N THR A 56 9.09 -9.12 15.44
CA THR A 56 10.11 -9.73 14.59
C THR A 56 9.46 -10.49 13.44
N ARG A 57 10.12 -10.58 12.29
CA ARG A 57 9.59 -11.25 11.10
C ARG A 57 8.94 -12.62 11.35
N PRO A 58 9.52 -13.54 12.12
CA PRO A 58 8.95 -14.87 12.30
C PRO A 58 7.54 -14.91 12.86
N GLY A 59 7.20 -14.01 13.77
CA GLY A 59 5.89 -14.00 14.42
C GLY A 59 4.75 -13.59 13.48
N PRO A 60 4.75 -12.36 12.93
CA PRO A 60 3.78 -11.95 11.92
C PRO A 60 3.73 -12.90 10.72
N PHE A 61 4.86 -13.41 10.28
CA PHE A 61 4.95 -14.37 9.19
C PHE A 61 4.21 -15.69 9.49
N ALA A 62 4.36 -16.21 10.70
CA ALA A 62 3.64 -17.42 11.13
C ALA A 62 2.12 -17.18 11.16
N ALA A 63 1.68 -16.01 11.64
CA ALA A 63 0.28 -15.64 11.66
C ALA A 63 -0.31 -15.54 10.25
N HIS A 64 0.38 -14.89 9.33
CA HIS A 64 -0.02 -14.82 7.92
C HIS A 64 -0.09 -16.20 7.26
N LYS A 65 0.90 -17.06 7.48
CA LYS A 65 0.86 -18.43 6.96
C LYS A 65 -0.31 -19.23 7.48
N CYS A 66 -0.66 -19.08 8.74
CA CYS A 66 -1.83 -19.73 9.32
C CYS A 66 -3.12 -19.24 8.63
N GLN A 67 -3.23 -17.93 8.42
CA GLN A 67 -4.36 -17.32 7.72
C GLN A 67 -4.49 -17.85 6.29
N ASP A 68 -3.39 -17.96 5.55
CA ASP A 68 -3.40 -18.38 4.14
C ASP A 68 -4.06 -19.73 3.94
N TYR A 69 -3.82 -20.69 4.83
CA TYR A 69 -4.48 -21.99 4.78
C TYR A 69 -6.01 -21.88 4.91
N ILE A 70 -6.48 -21.04 5.84
CA ILE A 70 -7.91 -20.86 6.10
C ILE A 70 -8.54 -20.12 4.93
N VAL A 71 -7.94 -19.04 4.48
CA VAL A 71 -8.43 -18.24 3.35
C VAL A 71 -8.47 -19.08 2.08
N GLN A 72 -7.43 -19.88 1.81
CA GLN A 72 -7.42 -20.74 0.63
C GLN A 72 -8.49 -21.83 0.69
N ALA A 73 -8.70 -22.46 1.84
CA ALA A 73 -9.76 -23.45 2.01
C ALA A 73 -11.15 -22.83 1.74
N ILE A 74 -11.40 -21.63 2.25
CA ILE A 74 -12.66 -20.90 2.00
C ILE A 74 -12.78 -20.56 0.50
N ARG A 75 -11.73 -20.09 -0.14
CA ARG A 75 -11.73 -19.77 -1.58
C ARG A 75 -12.02 -21.00 -2.44
N ASP A 76 -11.46 -22.15 -2.09
CA ASP A 76 -11.68 -23.39 -2.83
C ASP A 76 -13.12 -23.89 -2.71
N GLU A 77 -13.74 -23.76 -1.53
CA GLU A 77 -15.16 -24.05 -1.35
C GLU A 77 -16.04 -23.06 -2.11
N LEU A 78 -15.74 -21.77 -2.07
CA LEU A 78 -16.49 -20.74 -2.80
C LEU A 78 -16.45 -20.94 -4.32
N LYS A 79 -15.36 -21.46 -4.87
CA LYS A 79 -15.27 -21.79 -6.31
C LYS A 79 -16.24 -22.91 -6.73
N ASN A 80 -16.62 -23.78 -5.80
CA ASN A 80 -17.54 -24.89 -6.03
C ASN A 80 -18.99 -24.56 -5.62
N TYR A 81 -19.24 -23.30 -5.21
CA TYR A 81 -20.56 -22.85 -4.82
C TYR A 81 -21.50 -22.83 -6.04
N ASP A 82 -22.60 -23.56 -5.96
CA ASP A 82 -23.62 -23.71 -7.00
C ASP A 82 -24.97 -23.03 -6.63
N GLY A 83 -24.97 -22.21 -5.58
CA GLY A 83 -26.13 -21.48 -5.12
C GLY A 83 -26.45 -20.23 -5.95
N GLU A 84 -27.48 -19.50 -5.53
CA GLU A 84 -27.89 -18.26 -6.19
C GLU A 84 -26.82 -17.17 -6.07
N VAL A 85 -26.46 -16.57 -7.20
CA VAL A 85 -25.59 -15.39 -7.26
C VAL A 85 -26.48 -14.14 -7.31
N VAL A 86 -26.43 -13.36 -6.23
CA VAL A 86 -27.23 -12.13 -6.10
C VAL A 86 -26.68 -10.98 -6.90
N ARG A 87 -25.35 -10.89 -7.01
CA ARG A 87 -24.64 -9.85 -7.75
C ARG A 87 -23.35 -10.39 -8.34
N GLU A 88 -23.09 -10.06 -9.57
CA GLU A 88 -21.82 -10.31 -10.25
C GLU A 88 -21.19 -8.99 -10.67
N GLU A 89 -19.89 -8.87 -10.48
CA GLU A 89 -19.09 -7.75 -10.93
C GLU A 89 -17.93 -8.30 -11.78
N ILE A 90 -17.85 -7.85 -13.02
CA ILE A 90 -16.83 -8.30 -13.97
C ILE A 90 -15.79 -7.19 -14.07
N CYS A 91 -14.54 -7.50 -13.70
CA CYS A 91 -13.41 -6.62 -13.81
C CYS A 91 -12.44 -7.17 -14.87
N GLU A 92 -12.15 -6.40 -15.88
CA GLU A 92 -11.22 -6.76 -16.94
C GLU A 92 -9.98 -5.85 -16.91
N ASP A 93 -8.81 -6.44 -17.12
CA ASP A 93 -7.58 -5.69 -17.32
C ASP A 93 -7.55 -5.16 -18.76
N VAL A 94 -7.86 -3.88 -18.95
CA VAL A 94 -7.96 -3.25 -20.25
C VAL A 94 -6.70 -2.44 -20.54
N ARG A 95 -6.04 -2.73 -21.67
CA ARG A 95 -4.93 -1.92 -22.19
C ARG A 95 -5.46 -0.93 -23.24
N ARG A 96 -5.09 0.32 -23.10
CA ARG A 96 -5.47 1.42 -24.02
C ARG A 96 -4.26 1.85 -24.85
N VAL A 97 -3.84 0.97 -25.73
CA VAL A 97 -2.64 1.17 -26.57
C VAL A 97 -2.76 2.45 -27.40
N GLY A 98 -1.77 3.33 -27.25
CA GLY A 98 -1.76 4.64 -27.90
C GLY A 98 -2.05 5.80 -26.95
N ASN A 99 -2.57 5.53 -25.77
CA ASN A 99 -2.68 6.52 -24.71
C ASN A 99 -1.38 6.62 -23.89
N PRO A 100 -1.17 7.71 -23.15
CA PRO A 100 -0.03 7.83 -22.24
C PRO A 100 0.07 6.65 -21.27
N ARG A 101 1.25 6.05 -21.21
CA ARG A 101 1.55 4.86 -20.43
C ARG A 101 1.87 5.25 -19.00
N VAL A 102 1.06 4.83 -18.07
CA VAL A 102 1.23 5.16 -16.65
C VAL A 102 1.30 3.91 -15.78
N VAL A 103 1.96 4.04 -14.64
CA VAL A 103 2.03 3.00 -13.62
C VAL A 103 1.67 3.58 -12.26
N LEU A 104 1.04 2.76 -11.43
CA LEU A 104 0.86 3.03 -10.01
C LEU A 104 1.92 2.27 -9.23
N VAL A 105 2.67 2.95 -8.39
CA VAL A 105 3.63 2.35 -7.46
C VAL A 105 3.06 2.46 -6.06
N LYS A 106 2.86 1.33 -5.42
CA LYS A 106 2.39 1.24 -4.04
C LYS A 106 3.53 0.77 -3.14
N GLU A 107 4.01 1.67 -2.31
CA GLU A 107 4.91 1.30 -1.23
C GLU A 107 4.11 0.63 -0.13
N ILE A 108 4.31 -0.66 0.00
CA ILE A 108 3.69 -1.48 1.02
C ILE A 108 4.57 -1.41 2.26
N MET A 109 4.03 -0.84 3.30
CA MET A 109 4.73 -0.77 4.55
C MET A 109 3.82 -1.16 5.69
N GLY A 110 4.43 -1.74 6.70
CA GLY A 110 3.80 -1.84 8.00
C GLY A 110 3.87 -0.55 8.76
N GLN A 111 3.00 -0.44 9.69
CA GLN A 111 3.09 0.61 10.67
C GLN A 111 4.14 0.23 11.70
N GLY A 112 5.04 1.16 11.95
CA GLY A 112 5.89 1.11 13.10
C GLY A 112 7.25 0.46 12.91
N ALA A 113 7.88 0.05 14.01
CA ALA A 113 9.26 -0.41 14.07
C ALA A 113 9.43 -1.89 13.77
N MET A 114 8.58 -2.48 12.97
CA MET A 114 8.84 -3.83 12.49
C MET A 114 10.15 -3.85 11.69
N HIS A 115 11.03 -4.77 12.03
CA HIS A 115 12.37 -4.82 11.47
C HIS A 115 12.40 -5.12 9.98
N ASP A 116 11.32 -5.64 9.41
CA ASP A 116 11.26 -6.02 8.00
C ASP A 116 9.84 -5.90 7.44
N ASN A 117 9.61 -4.87 6.67
CA ASN A 117 8.35 -4.66 5.94
C ASN A 117 8.44 -5.29 4.56
N VAL A 118 8.20 -6.58 4.46
CA VAL A 118 8.34 -7.32 3.20
C VAL A 118 6.98 -7.56 2.54
N ILE A 119 6.92 -7.38 1.22
CA ILE A 119 5.72 -7.68 0.43
C ILE A 119 5.61 -9.16 0.06
N CYS A 120 6.74 -9.83 -0.10
CA CYS A 120 6.81 -11.26 -0.37
C CYS A 120 7.79 -11.89 0.62
N PRO A 121 7.31 -12.58 1.66
CA PRO A 121 8.19 -13.17 2.67
C PRO A 121 9.15 -14.17 2.07
N THR A 122 10.44 -13.86 2.13
CA THR A 122 11.52 -14.73 1.65
C THR A 122 12.67 -14.71 2.64
N GLU A 123 13.53 -15.69 2.54
CA GLU A 123 14.83 -15.64 3.22
C GLU A 123 15.81 -14.77 2.42
N PRO A 124 16.75 -14.07 3.07
CA PRO A 124 17.79 -13.34 2.38
C PRO A 124 18.57 -14.23 1.41
N CYS A 125 18.76 -13.74 0.19
CA CYS A 125 19.32 -14.55 -0.90
C CYS A 125 20.85 -14.38 -1.10
N GLY A 126 21.56 -13.86 -0.10
CA GLY A 126 23.01 -13.68 -0.15
C GLY A 126 23.41 -12.39 -0.87
N ILE A 127 24.12 -12.47 -1.99
CA ILE A 127 24.57 -11.31 -2.75
C ILE A 127 23.78 -11.20 -4.05
N LEU A 128 23.12 -10.06 -4.27
CA LEU A 128 22.39 -9.77 -5.48
C LEU A 128 22.71 -8.35 -5.94
N GLY A 129 23.17 -8.22 -7.18
CA GLY A 129 23.53 -6.91 -7.74
C GLY A 129 24.59 -6.15 -6.90
N GLY A 130 25.52 -6.87 -6.26
CA GLY A 130 26.55 -6.31 -5.41
C GLY A 130 26.13 -6.04 -3.96
N GLN A 131 24.84 -6.13 -3.64
CA GLN A 131 24.31 -5.96 -2.29
C GLN A 131 24.32 -7.28 -1.53
N LYS A 132 24.75 -7.25 -0.27
CA LYS A 132 24.78 -8.41 0.62
C LYS A 132 23.44 -8.58 1.32
N ASN A 133 23.09 -9.83 1.58
CA ASN A 133 21.89 -10.21 2.34
C ASN A 133 20.60 -9.56 1.86
N VAL A 134 20.45 -9.47 0.56
CA VAL A 134 19.26 -8.86 -0.05
C VAL A 134 18.04 -9.67 0.31
N ASP A 135 17.06 -8.97 0.85
CA ASP A 135 15.73 -9.48 1.02
C ASP A 135 14.92 -9.26 -0.26
N CYS A 136 14.79 -10.30 -1.07
CA CYS A 136 14.03 -10.25 -2.31
C CYS A 136 12.54 -9.96 -2.09
N GLY A 137 12.04 -10.09 -0.87
CA GLY A 137 10.67 -9.76 -0.52
C GLY A 137 10.34 -8.28 -0.60
N ASN A 138 11.33 -7.41 -0.59
CA ASN A 138 11.15 -5.95 -0.70
C ASN A 138 11.28 -5.40 -2.11
N VAL A 139 11.87 -6.16 -3.05
CA VAL A 139 12.05 -5.66 -4.42
C VAL A 139 10.72 -5.44 -5.12
N PRO A 140 10.66 -4.49 -6.07
CA PRO A 140 9.42 -4.18 -6.76
C PRO A 140 8.93 -5.38 -7.58
N ILE A 141 7.65 -5.67 -7.47
CA ILE A 141 6.92 -6.62 -8.30
C ILE A 141 5.81 -5.89 -9.05
N ILE A 142 5.54 -6.31 -10.28
CA ILE A 142 4.44 -5.75 -11.07
C ILE A 142 3.26 -6.71 -11.08
N LEU A 143 2.07 -6.17 -10.86
CA LEU A 143 0.79 -6.86 -10.87
C LEU A 143 -0.16 -6.20 -11.86
N THR A 144 -1.13 -6.95 -12.35
CA THR A 144 -2.27 -6.35 -13.05
C THR A 144 -3.25 -5.75 -12.04
N PRO A 145 -4.12 -4.80 -12.46
CA PRO A 145 -5.19 -4.30 -11.59
C PRO A 145 -6.04 -5.40 -10.96
N ASN A 146 -6.35 -6.44 -11.72
CA ASN A 146 -7.15 -7.56 -11.21
C ASN A 146 -6.40 -8.41 -10.17
N GLN A 147 -5.09 -8.57 -10.30
CA GLN A 147 -4.30 -9.25 -9.28
C GLN A 147 -4.28 -8.46 -7.97
N VAL A 148 -4.28 -7.12 -8.03
CA VAL A 148 -4.41 -6.28 -6.83
C VAL A 148 -5.80 -6.41 -6.20
N ARG A 149 -6.85 -6.35 -7.02
CA ARG A 149 -8.25 -6.51 -6.57
C ARG A 149 -8.50 -7.87 -5.92
N ASP A 150 -7.84 -8.91 -6.38
CA ASP A 150 -7.96 -10.26 -5.80
C ASP A 150 -7.36 -10.38 -4.39
N GLY A 151 -6.68 -9.36 -3.92
CA GLY A 151 -6.12 -9.32 -2.56
C GLY A 151 -4.94 -10.27 -2.36
N SER A 152 -4.20 -10.56 -3.41
CA SER A 152 -3.05 -11.47 -3.38
C SER A 152 -1.80 -10.92 -2.69
N ILE A 153 -1.84 -9.68 -2.21
CA ILE A 153 -0.69 -9.01 -1.61
C ILE A 153 -0.76 -9.20 -0.10
N HIS A 154 0.23 -9.90 0.43
CA HIS A 154 0.44 -10.03 1.87
C HIS A 154 1.51 -9.04 2.31
N ALA A 155 1.11 -7.99 3.01
CA ALA A 155 2.05 -7.15 3.73
C ALA A 155 2.29 -7.79 5.10
N LEU A 156 3.52 -8.23 5.36
CA LEU A 156 3.92 -8.70 6.69
C LEU A 156 4.13 -7.53 7.64
N THR A 157 3.08 -6.81 7.93
CA THR A 157 3.29 -5.56 8.59
C THR A 157 2.74 -5.58 9.99
N CYS A 158 1.54 -5.27 10.16
CA CYS A 158 0.96 -5.19 11.47
C CYS A 158 -0.24 -6.13 11.52
N ILE A 159 -0.44 -6.81 12.61
CA ILE A 159 -1.61 -7.63 12.86
C ILE A 159 -2.42 -6.94 13.93
N GLY A 160 -3.44 -6.24 13.54
CA GLY A 160 -4.29 -5.55 14.48
C GLY A 160 -5.43 -4.79 13.82
N PRO A 161 -6.36 -4.23 14.59
CA PRO A 161 -7.55 -3.59 14.02
C PRO A 161 -7.27 -2.40 13.12
N ALA A 162 -6.24 -1.63 13.43
CA ALA A 162 -5.85 -0.46 12.64
C ALA A 162 -5.00 -0.82 11.42
N THR A 163 -4.81 -2.09 11.17
CA THR A 163 -3.90 -2.51 10.13
C THR A 163 -4.63 -2.90 8.87
N LYS A 164 -3.87 -3.05 7.85
CA LYS A 164 -4.31 -3.40 6.52
C LYS A 164 -4.49 -4.90 6.32
N GLU A 165 -4.68 -5.63 7.40
CA GLU A 165 -4.76 -7.09 7.44
C GLU A 165 -6.16 -7.62 7.16
N MET A 166 -6.81 -7.05 6.18
CA MET A 166 -8.12 -7.50 5.70
C MET A 166 -8.07 -7.84 4.22
N THR A 167 -8.76 -8.88 3.82
CA THR A 167 -8.85 -9.29 2.42
C THR A 167 -9.47 -8.22 1.50
N ARG A 168 -10.10 -7.20 2.06
CA ARG A 168 -10.70 -6.08 1.33
C ARG A 168 -9.77 -4.90 1.12
N HIS A 169 -8.63 -4.82 1.78
CA HIS A 169 -7.82 -3.59 1.77
C HIS A 169 -7.46 -3.11 0.36
N TYR A 170 -7.04 -4.02 -0.52
CA TYR A 170 -6.69 -3.68 -1.90
C TYR A 170 -7.77 -3.99 -2.93
N SER A 171 -8.86 -4.66 -2.54
CA SER A 171 -9.89 -5.11 -3.48
C SER A 171 -10.67 -3.97 -4.16
N ARG A 172 -10.72 -2.80 -3.54
CA ARG A 172 -11.38 -1.59 -4.04
C ARG A 172 -10.49 -0.37 -3.82
N GLU A 173 -9.22 -0.50 -4.13
CA GLU A 173 -8.27 0.58 -3.95
C GLU A 173 -8.54 1.71 -4.95
N PRO A 174 -8.84 2.94 -4.48
CA PRO A 174 -9.38 4.01 -5.33
C PRO A 174 -8.45 4.46 -6.45
N LEU A 175 -7.12 4.42 -6.27
CA LEU A 175 -6.17 4.76 -7.35
C LEU A 175 -6.13 3.67 -8.42
N VAL A 176 -6.20 2.39 -8.02
CA VAL A 176 -6.28 1.28 -8.98
C VAL A 176 -7.57 1.39 -9.79
N GLU A 177 -8.70 1.60 -9.10
CA GLU A 177 -10.01 1.76 -9.76
C GLU A 177 -10.03 2.99 -10.68
N GLY A 178 -9.56 4.13 -10.18
CA GLY A 178 -9.56 5.38 -10.94
C GLY A 178 -8.67 5.32 -12.18
N LEU A 179 -7.45 4.78 -12.07
CA LEU A 179 -6.54 4.64 -13.20
C LEU A 179 -7.02 3.59 -14.20
N ALA A 180 -7.59 2.48 -13.73
CA ALA A 180 -8.14 1.44 -14.61
C ALA A 180 -9.36 1.91 -15.40
N ALA A 181 -10.19 2.77 -14.80
CA ALA A 181 -11.37 3.36 -15.43
C ALA A 181 -11.06 4.55 -16.34
N ASP A 182 -9.89 5.17 -16.21
CA ASP A 182 -9.54 6.37 -16.96
C ASP A 182 -9.33 6.06 -18.45
N GLU A 183 -10.16 6.67 -19.30
CA GLU A 183 -10.14 6.42 -20.75
C GLU A 183 -9.01 7.13 -21.49
N GLU A 184 -8.35 8.10 -20.87
CA GLU A 184 -7.26 8.88 -21.46
C GLU A 184 -5.88 8.33 -21.12
N LEU A 185 -5.78 7.37 -20.19
CA LEU A 185 -4.54 6.76 -19.74
C LEU A 185 -4.48 5.27 -20.06
N ASP A 186 -3.28 4.74 -20.29
CA ASP A 186 -3.01 3.31 -20.39
C ASP A 186 -2.30 2.85 -19.10
N LEU A 187 -3.06 2.31 -18.14
CA LEU A 187 -2.48 1.72 -16.93
C LEU A 187 -1.73 0.44 -17.26
N VAL A 188 -0.40 0.53 -17.26
CA VAL A 188 0.49 -0.58 -17.64
C VAL A 188 0.53 -1.67 -16.57
N GLY A 189 0.35 -1.29 -15.32
CA GLY A 189 0.33 -2.19 -14.17
C GLY A 189 0.41 -1.44 -12.85
N VAL A 190 0.39 -2.22 -11.78
CA VAL A 190 0.59 -1.75 -10.40
C VAL A 190 1.87 -2.38 -9.87
N ILE A 191 2.80 -1.56 -9.45
CA ILE A 191 4.05 -2.01 -8.83
C ILE A 191 3.87 -1.98 -7.32
N CYS A 192 4.08 -3.11 -6.68
CA CYS A 192 4.19 -3.20 -5.23
C CYS A 192 5.65 -3.28 -4.85
N ILE A 193 6.05 -2.50 -3.85
CA ILE A 193 7.42 -2.39 -3.38
C ILE A 193 7.44 -2.34 -1.85
N GLY A 194 8.36 -3.04 -1.23
CA GLY A 194 8.50 -3.05 0.23
C GLY A 194 9.34 -1.89 0.74
N SER A 195 9.35 -1.72 2.06
CA SER A 195 10.11 -0.68 2.76
C SER A 195 11.05 -1.33 3.79
N PRO A 196 12.31 -1.61 3.43
CA PRO A 196 13.30 -2.15 4.36
C PRO A 196 13.60 -1.19 5.51
N GLN A 197 14.11 -1.69 6.62
CA GLN A 197 14.49 -0.86 7.78
C GLN A 197 15.84 -0.16 7.59
N VAL A 198 16.77 -0.80 6.91
CA VAL A 198 18.14 -0.31 6.77
C VAL A 198 18.25 0.61 5.55
N ASN A 199 18.84 1.79 5.72
CA ASN A 199 18.93 2.79 4.66
C ASN A 199 19.61 2.29 3.39
N ASP A 200 20.68 1.50 3.51
CA ASP A 200 21.38 0.96 2.34
C ASP A 200 20.47 0.02 1.53
N GLU A 201 19.63 -0.76 2.21
CA GLU A 201 18.63 -1.61 1.56
C GLU A 201 17.50 -0.80 0.94
N LYS A 202 17.05 0.27 1.61
CA LYS A 202 16.07 1.22 1.06
C LYS A 202 16.54 1.79 -0.27
N LEU A 203 17.76 2.29 -0.30
CA LEU A 203 18.36 2.88 -1.51
C LEU A 203 18.49 1.85 -2.63
N TRP A 204 18.95 0.64 -2.27
CA TRP A 204 19.10 -0.44 -3.25
C TRP A 204 17.74 -0.89 -3.83
N VAL A 205 16.72 -1.05 -3.01
CA VAL A 205 15.35 -1.40 -3.45
C VAL A 205 14.80 -0.29 -4.35
N SER A 206 15.01 0.97 -3.98
CA SER A 206 14.61 2.12 -4.79
C SER A 206 15.31 2.15 -6.16
N GLU A 207 16.59 1.80 -6.23
CA GLU A 207 17.31 1.67 -7.51
C GLU A 207 16.73 0.54 -8.38
N ARG A 208 16.24 -0.56 -7.78
CA ARG A 208 15.53 -1.62 -8.54
C ARG A 208 14.22 -1.09 -9.12
N LEU A 209 13.50 -0.26 -8.37
CA LEU A 209 12.33 0.44 -8.92
C LEU A 209 12.73 1.30 -10.12
N GLY A 210 13.79 2.10 -9.98
CA GLY A 210 14.29 2.92 -11.09
C GLY A 210 14.59 2.12 -12.35
N SER A 211 15.24 0.97 -12.20
CA SER A 211 15.53 0.07 -13.33
C SER A 211 14.26 -0.50 -13.97
N LEU A 212 13.24 -0.79 -13.16
CA LEU A 212 11.96 -1.27 -13.66
C LEU A 212 11.20 -0.18 -14.42
N LEU A 213 11.12 1.03 -13.86
CA LEU A 213 10.47 2.18 -14.50
C LEU A 213 11.10 2.50 -15.87
N GLU A 214 12.44 2.46 -15.96
CA GLU A 214 13.18 2.67 -17.19
C GLU A 214 12.83 1.60 -18.26
N ALA A 215 12.73 0.33 -17.84
CA ALA A 215 12.39 -0.77 -18.74
C ALA A 215 10.94 -0.72 -19.24
N MET A 216 10.05 -0.01 -18.55
CA MET A 216 8.62 0.04 -18.88
C MET A 216 8.26 1.12 -19.91
N ASP A 217 9.13 2.07 -20.19
CA ASP A 217 8.90 3.18 -21.14
C ASP A 217 7.61 3.94 -20.82
N LEU A 218 7.62 4.69 -19.72
CA LEU A 218 6.45 5.32 -19.12
C LEU A 218 6.39 6.82 -19.41
N ASP A 219 5.16 7.32 -19.62
CA ASP A 219 4.87 8.75 -19.72
C ASP A 219 4.62 9.40 -18.34
N GLY A 220 4.31 8.61 -17.32
CA GLY A 220 4.10 9.11 -15.98
C GLY A 220 3.88 8.03 -14.93
N CYS A 221 3.97 8.40 -13.66
CA CYS A 221 3.67 7.50 -12.56
C CYS A 221 3.07 8.22 -11.35
N ILE A 222 2.27 7.47 -10.58
CA ILE A 222 1.84 7.86 -9.23
C ILE A 222 2.56 6.93 -8.25
N ILE A 223 3.16 7.49 -7.21
CA ILE A 223 3.85 6.74 -6.17
C ILE A 223 3.16 7.01 -4.84
N THR A 224 2.74 5.98 -4.14
CA THR A 224 2.00 6.11 -2.88
C THR A 224 2.75 5.50 -1.72
N THR A 225 2.58 6.10 -0.54
CA THR A 225 2.92 5.49 0.75
C THR A 225 1.84 5.82 1.75
N GLU A 226 1.31 4.82 2.43
CA GLU A 226 0.23 4.97 3.40
C GLU A 226 0.74 5.10 4.85
N GLY A 227 2.04 5.15 5.04
CA GLY A 227 2.65 5.31 6.34
C GLY A 227 3.38 6.63 6.51
N PHE A 228 3.97 6.81 7.67
CA PHE A 228 4.81 7.95 7.98
C PHE A 228 6.05 7.53 8.78
N GLY A 229 7.08 8.37 8.78
CA GLY A 229 8.32 8.11 9.49
C GLY A 229 9.38 7.47 8.59
N ASN A 230 9.89 6.31 8.97
CA ASN A 230 11.03 5.68 8.30
C ASN A 230 10.81 5.36 6.81
N ASN A 231 9.60 4.96 6.45
CA ASN A 231 9.22 4.69 5.07
C ASN A 231 9.22 5.93 4.16
N HIS A 232 9.11 7.11 4.72
CA HIS A 232 9.17 8.34 3.93
C HIS A 232 10.52 8.51 3.22
N ILE A 233 11.58 7.90 3.74
CA ILE A 233 12.90 7.86 3.10
C ILE A 233 12.82 7.09 1.77
N ASP A 234 12.19 5.92 1.78
CA ASP A 234 11.98 5.11 0.56
C ASP A 234 11.12 5.86 -0.43
N PHE A 235 9.99 6.34 0.03
CA PHE A 235 9.01 7.06 -0.78
C PHE A 235 9.64 8.23 -1.57
N ILE A 236 10.43 9.08 -0.89
CA ILE A 236 11.13 10.19 -1.53
C ILE A 236 12.22 9.69 -2.50
N GLN A 237 12.90 8.59 -2.18
CA GLN A 237 13.87 8.00 -3.12
C GLN A 237 13.17 7.42 -4.35
N HIS A 238 11.99 6.80 -4.19
CA HIS A 238 11.19 6.30 -5.32
C HIS A 238 10.78 7.44 -6.26
N ILE A 239 10.34 8.57 -5.71
CA ILE A 239 10.06 9.79 -6.49
C ILE A 239 11.33 10.26 -7.22
N GLY A 240 12.47 10.24 -6.54
CA GLY A 240 13.76 10.57 -7.14
C GLY A 240 14.16 9.64 -8.29
N GLN A 241 13.84 8.35 -8.21
CA GLN A 241 14.12 7.40 -9.28
C GLN A 241 13.31 7.69 -10.56
N ALA A 242 12.04 8.09 -10.40
CA ALA A 242 11.21 8.53 -11.51
C ALA A 242 11.71 9.86 -12.08
N GLY A 243 11.94 10.85 -11.22
CA GLY A 243 12.37 12.17 -11.65
C GLY A 243 13.72 12.20 -12.38
N LYS A 244 14.72 11.42 -11.95
CA LYS A 244 16.02 11.26 -12.62
C LYS A 244 15.93 10.68 -14.04
N ARG A 245 14.79 10.09 -14.37
CA ARG A 245 14.49 9.50 -15.69
C ARG A 245 13.51 10.34 -16.49
N ASP A 246 13.30 11.58 -16.06
CA ASP A 246 12.37 12.52 -16.68
C ASP A 246 10.93 11.99 -16.76
N ILE A 247 10.54 11.05 -15.88
CA ILE A 247 9.20 10.53 -15.78
C ILE A 247 8.37 11.47 -14.88
N PRO A 248 7.31 12.11 -15.38
CA PRO A 248 6.38 12.89 -14.59
C PRO A 248 5.84 12.06 -13.42
N VAL A 249 6.02 12.55 -12.20
CA VAL A 249 5.65 11.82 -10.99
C VAL A 249 4.76 12.63 -10.06
N VAL A 250 3.76 11.98 -9.48
CA VAL A 250 2.93 12.51 -8.40
C VAL A 250 3.09 11.60 -7.20
N GLY A 251 3.42 12.18 -6.05
CA GLY A 251 3.44 11.48 -4.79
C GLY A 251 2.10 11.57 -4.07
N VAL A 252 1.68 10.48 -3.44
CA VAL A 252 0.53 10.44 -2.53
C VAL A 252 1.02 9.90 -1.20
N SER A 253 0.89 10.68 -0.15
CA SER A 253 1.50 10.38 1.14
C SER A 253 0.61 10.77 2.29
N PHE A 254 0.62 9.96 3.33
CA PHE A 254 -0.04 10.24 4.58
C PHE A 254 0.47 11.53 5.27
N CYS A 255 1.70 11.93 5.03
CA CYS A 255 2.28 13.13 5.63
C CYS A 255 3.15 13.91 4.63
N ALA A 256 2.59 14.27 3.48
CA ALA A 256 3.31 14.92 2.40
C ALA A 256 4.08 16.19 2.86
N TYR A 257 3.42 17.09 3.56
CA TYR A 257 4.05 18.31 4.05
C TYR A 257 5.00 18.06 5.23
N GLN A 258 4.57 17.28 6.21
CA GLN A 258 5.37 16.98 7.38
C GLN A 258 6.56 16.09 7.04
N GLY A 259 6.40 15.20 6.09
CA GLY A 259 7.48 14.35 5.59
C GLY A 259 8.64 15.13 4.99
N GLN A 260 8.41 16.30 4.41
CA GLN A 260 9.46 17.20 3.91
C GLN A 260 10.41 17.69 5.00
N LEU A 261 9.97 17.69 6.25
CA LEU A 261 10.85 18.03 7.38
C LEU A 261 11.85 16.92 7.70
N VAL A 262 11.57 15.70 7.25
CA VAL A 262 12.43 14.53 7.46
C VAL A 262 13.38 14.36 6.29
N VAL A 263 12.84 14.29 5.09
CA VAL A 263 13.59 14.10 3.85
C VAL A 263 12.82 14.66 2.65
N GLY A 264 13.53 15.20 1.69
CA GLY A 264 12.96 15.70 0.45
C GLY A 264 13.98 15.61 -0.68
N ASN A 265 13.53 15.79 -1.91
CA ASN A 265 14.37 15.98 -3.07
C ASN A 265 13.73 16.95 -4.08
N GLU A 266 14.51 17.35 -5.09
CA GLU A 266 14.09 18.31 -6.12
C GLU A 266 12.93 17.82 -7.00
N TYR A 267 12.63 16.53 -7.03
CA TYR A 267 11.57 15.92 -7.84
C TYR A 267 10.23 15.82 -7.12
N ALA A 268 10.21 15.95 -5.79
CA ALA A 268 9.02 15.89 -4.97
C ALA A 268 8.21 17.21 -5.01
N THR A 269 7.81 17.62 -6.21
CA THR A 269 7.16 18.91 -6.47
C THR A 269 5.66 18.82 -6.70
N ALA A 270 5.09 17.62 -6.76
CA ALA A 270 3.67 17.35 -6.90
C ALA A 270 3.26 16.27 -5.93
N MET A 271 2.55 16.66 -4.88
CA MET A 271 2.20 15.80 -3.75
C MET A 271 0.72 15.97 -3.40
N VAL A 272 0.06 14.85 -3.09
CA VAL A 272 -1.28 14.83 -2.50
C VAL A 272 -1.15 14.29 -1.08
N GLU A 273 -1.67 15.04 -0.13
CA GLU A 273 -1.78 14.64 1.28
C GLU A 273 -3.05 13.82 1.45
N GLU A 274 -2.95 12.65 2.07
CA GLU A 274 -4.08 11.76 2.31
C GLU A 274 -4.51 11.69 3.78
N ASN A 275 -3.80 12.37 4.69
CA ASN A 275 -4.22 12.50 6.07
C ASN A 275 -5.34 13.54 6.19
N MET A 276 -6.57 13.08 6.25
CA MET A 276 -7.78 13.92 6.28
C MET A 276 -8.40 14.01 7.68
N ASP A 277 -7.91 13.27 8.65
CA ASP A 277 -8.39 13.34 10.02
C ASP A 277 -7.95 14.63 10.72
N LYS A 278 -8.89 15.31 11.36
CA LYS A 278 -8.63 16.57 12.08
C LYS A 278 -7.70 16.40 13.28
N GLY A 279 -7.68 15.22 13.88
CA GLY A 279 -6.79 14.85 14.98
C GLY A 279 -5.45 14.28 14.52
N GLY A 280 -5.29 13.95 13.23
CA GLY A 280 -4.11 13.31 12.68
C GLY A 280 -3.98 11.82 13.05
N PHE A 281 -5.09 11.16 13.38
CA PHE A 281 -5.13 9.76 13.88
C PHE A 281 -5.89 8.81 12.96
N GLU A 282 -5.70 8.90 11.66
CA GLU A 282 -6.42 8.04 10.70
C GLU A 282 -6.11 6.54 10.82
N ASN A 283 -5.10 6.19 11.60
CA ASN A 283 -4.73 4.80 11.85
C ASN A 283 -5.67 4.05 12.78
N ASP A 284 -6.68 4.72 13.29
CA ASP A 284 -7.60 4.16 14.29
C ASP A 284 -8.69 3.26 13.70
N ILE A 285 -8.73 3.15 12.37
CA ILE A 285 -9.81 2.46 11.67
C ILE A 285 -9.31 1.13 11.10
N ALA A 286 -10.03 0.08 11.42
CA ALA A 286 -9.68 -1.27 10.99
C ALA A 286 -9.73 -1.43 9.46
N GLY A 287 -8.60 -1.71 8.85
CA GLY A 287 -8.48 -2.05 7.43
C GLY A 287 -8.78 -0.91 6.45
N CYS A 288 -9.12 0.29 6.92
CA CYS A 288 -9.43 1.42 6.05
C CYS A 288 -8.20 1.88 5.27
N SER A 289 -8.34 2.06 3.97
CA SER A 289 -7.34 2.73 3.16
C SER A 289 -7.42 4.24 3.37
N CYS A 290 -6.28 4.90 3.55
CA CYS A 290 -6.20 6.36 3.61
C CYS A 290 -6.51 7.00 2.25
N VAL A 291 -6.31 6.28 1.16
CA VAL A 291 -6.63 6.74 -0.20
C VAL A 291 -8.13 6.72 -0.40
N THR A 292 -8.73 7.90 -0.47
CA THR A 292 -10.13 8.08 -0.83
C THR A 292 -10.31 8.27 -2.33
N THR A 293 -11.54 8.17 -2.82
CA THR A 293 -11.85 8.48 -4.22
C THR A 293 -11.44 9.91 -4.60
N GLU A 294 -11.60 10.87 -3.68
CA GLU A 294 -11.19 12.25 -3.92
C GLU A 294 -9.67 12.39 -4.06
N VAL A 295 -8.91 11.72 -3.19
CA VAL A 295 -7.44 11.64 -3.28
C VAL A 295 -7.03 11.05 -4.62
N ALA A 296 -7.65 9.96 -5.05
CA ALA A 296 -7.37 9.31 -6.33
C ALA A 296 -7.63 10.24 -7.51
N VAL A 297 -8.80 10.89 -7.55
CA VAL A 297 -9.14 11.86 -8.62
C VAL A 297 -8.13 13.01 -8.66
N ARG A 298 -7.75 13.57 -7.51
CA ARG A 298 -6.75 14.64 -7.45
C ARG A 298 -5.38 14.18 -7.96
N ALA A 299 -4.91 13.01 -7.54
CA ALA A 299 -3.62 12.49 -7.96
C ALA A 299 -3.57 12.20 -9.48
N ILE A 300 -4.62 11.60 -10.03
CA ILE A 300 -4.73 11.32 -11.46
C ILE A 300 -4.77 12.62 -12.27
N GLN A 301 -5.58 13.60 -11.86
CA GLN A 301 -5.63 14.88 -12.55
C GLN A 301 -4.31 15.64 -12.48
N MET A 302 -3.64 15.58 -11.33
CA MET A 302 -2.33 16.19 -11.15
C MET A 302 -1.28 15.52 -12.05
N LEU A 303 -1.33 14.19 -12.21
CA LEU A 303 -0.45 13.47 -13.12
C LEU A 303 -0.68 13.90 -14.58
N LYS A 304 -1.94 13.98 -15.03
CA LYS A 304 -2.29 14.47 -16.37
C LYS A 304 -1.76 15.88 -16.62
N ASN A 305 -1.91 16.76 -15.63
CA ASN A 305 -1.36 18.12 -15.71
C ASN A 305 0.16 18.13 -15.86
N ARG A 306 0.85 17.31 -15.08
CA ARG A 306 2.32 17.19 -15.18
C ARG A 306 2.77 16.65 -16.53
N MET A 307 2.14 15.62 -17.04
CA MET A 307 2.43 15.07 -18.38
C MET A 307 2.19 16.11 -19.48
N ALA A 308 1.21 17.00 -19.30
CA ALA A 308 0.94 18.12 -20.19
C ALA A 308 1.90 19.32 -20.00
N GLY A 309 2.87 19.24 -19.11
CA GLY A 309 3.82 20.32 -18.81
C GLY A 309 3.23 21.47 -18.00
N VAL A 310 2.09 21.26 -17.34
CA VAL A 310 1.48 22.26 -16.45
C VAL A 310 2.23 22.24 -15.11
N GLU A 311 2.67 23.42 -14.68
CA GLU A 311 3.31 23.57 -13.37
C GLU A 311 2.31 23.36 -12.25
N ILE A 312 2.69 22.52 -11.28
CA ILE A 312 1.92 22.32 -10.06
C ILE A 312 2.41 23.32 -9.02
N LEU A 313 1.55 24.26 -8.68
CA LEU A 313 1.87 25.26 -7.66
C LEU A 313 1.74 24.65 -6.26
N PRO A 314 2.68 25.01 -5.35
CA PRO A 314 2.58 24.57 -3.95
C PRO A 314 1.28 25.10 -3.32
N ALA A 315 0.68 24.31 -2.46
CA ALA A 315 -0.45 24.78 -1.66
C ALA A 315 -0.06 25.96 -0.79
N GLU A 316 -0.96 26.93 -0.62
CA GLU A 316 -0.73 28.01 0.33
C GLU A 316 -0.57 27.47 1.74
N LYS A 317 0.51 27.88 2.41
CA LYS A 317 0.75 27.50 3.80
C LYS A 317 -0.30 28.16 4.71
N LYS A 318 -1.20 27.38 5.25
CA LYS A 318 -2.11 27.83 6.30
C LYS A 318 -1.42 27.65 7.66
N TRP A 319 -1.32 28.72 8.44
CA TRP A 319 -0.63 28.73 9.73
C TRP A 319 -1.24 27.83 10.80
N ASN A 320 -2.43 27.33 10.58
CA ASN A 320 -3.17 26.57 11.59
C ASN A 320 -3.09 25.05 11.41
N ASN A 321 -2.24 24.53 10.56
CA ASN A 321 -1.99 23.08 10.39
C ASN A 321 -3.21 22.15 10.55
N TRP A 322 -4.40 22.67 10.33
CA TRP A 322 -5.58 21.84 10.26
C TRP A 322 -5.59 21.24 8.87
N THR A 323 -5.34 19.97 8.78
CA THR A 323 -5.64 19.21 7.60
C THR A 323 -7.14 19.33 7.35
N VAL A 324 -7.50 19.80 6.19
CA VAL A 324 -8.88 19.95 5.74
C VAL A 324 -9.15 18.92 4.67
#